data_461af50a56842f5a14fe0f20f7947989
#
_entry.id   461af50a56842f5a14fe0f20f7947989
#
_cell.length_a   1.000
_cell.length_b   1.000
_cell.length_c   1.000
_cell.angle_alpha   90.00
_cell.angle_beta   90.00
_cell.angle_gamma   90.00
#
_symmetry.space_group_name_H-M   'P 1'
#
loop_
_entity.id
_entity.type
_entity.pdbx_description
1 polymer ?
#
loop_
_entity_poly.entity_id
_entity_poly.type
_entity_poly.pdbx_seq_one_letter_code
_entity_poly.pdbx_strand_id
1 'polypeptide(L)'
;VYKNKVTMANGDVAEGDLIPLSKVEVELANTYELAYKKYRKAVTLEAIQRSGFDLAVSQADNELLKQIQSNIRSALVTFLATGTGTATGTGFQAAVADAWGKLQVLFENDATDGVIVIANPQDISKYLGEQTNITTQTAFGMTYFQTFLDVKVMSNSSVPAGTFYATVADNLNLAYPAISGGEINKAFSFTTDATGLVGITHTADYTRANYETTILTGAVLFAERLDGVIVGTIAGTTGA
;
A
#
# COMPACT_ATOMS: atom_id res chain seq x y z
N VAL A 1 10.58 1.38 13.60
CA VAL A 1 11.03 0.13 12.98
C VAL A 1 12.42 -0.18 13.49
N TYR A 2 12.64 -1.41 13.90
CA TYR A 2 13.93 -1.92 14.37
C TYR A 2 14.43 -2.98 13.40
N LYS A 3 15.73 -3.08 13.23
CA LYS A 3 16.40 -4.16 12.49
C LYS A 3 17.37 -4.90 13.37
N ASN A 4 17.52 -6.19 13.12
CA ASN A 4 18.52 -7.01 13.77
C ASN A 4 19.84 -6.98 12.99
N LYS A 5 20.93 -6.72 13.69
CA LYS A 5 22.28 -6.83 13.16
C LYS A 5 22.93 -8.06 13.78
N VAL A 6 23.18 -9.04 12.95
CA VAL A 6 23.78 -10.30 13.37
C VAL A 6 25.27 -10.27 13.06
N THR A 7 26.10 -10.50 14.07
CA THR A 7 27.54 -10.71 13.93
C THR A 7 27.82 -12.16 14.30
N MET A 8 28.06 -12.99 13.27
CA MET A 8 28.38 -14.40 13.48
C MET A 8 29.81 -14.53 14.01
N ALA A 9 29.96 -15.35 15.04
CA ALA A 9 31.27 -15.81 15.49
C ALA A 9 31.76 -16.95 14.57
N ASN A 10 33.08 -17.21 14.61
CA ASN A 10 33.62 -18.34 13.86
C ASN A 10 33.02 -19.64 14.35
N GLY A 11 32.41 -20.41 13.43
CA GLY A 11 31.82 -21.72 13.71
C GLY A 11 32.82 -22.91 13.68
N ASP A 12 34.01 -22.68 13.09
CA ASP A 12 35.05 -23.70 13.04
C ASP A 12 35.86 -23.69 14.34
N VAL A 13 35.44 -24.51 15.29
CA VAL A 13 36.04 -24.65 16.63
C VAL A 13 36.57 -26.06 16.79
N ALA A 14 37.80 -26.17 17.27
CA ALA A 14 38.44 -27.48 17.51
C ALA A 14 37.71 -28.25 18.61
N GLU A 15 37.87 -29.58 18.60
CA GLU A 15 37.26 -30.44 19.60
C GLU A 15 37.80 -30.10 21.02
N GLY A 16 36.86 -29.77 21.92
CA GLY A 16 37.17 -29.39 23.30
C GLY A 16 37.42 -27.90 23.53
N ASP A 17 37.41 -27.07 22.48
CA ASP A 17 37.54 -25.61 22.59
C ASP A 17 36.19 -24.92 22.91
N LEU A 18 36.33 -23.71 23.48
CA LEU A 18 35.15 -22.87 23.78
C LEU A 18 34.51 -22.35 22.53
N ILE A 19 33.22 -22.63 22.32
CA ILE A 19 32.43 -22.10 21.21
C ILE A 19 32.21 -20.59 21.43
N PRO A 20 32.66 -19.70 20.51
CA PRO A 20 32.48 -18.27 20.66
C PRO A 20 31.01 -17.87 20.43
N LEU A 21 30.55 -16.85 21.16
CA LEU A 21 29.18 -16.36 21.06
C LEU A 21 29.01 -15.45 19.85
N SER A 22 28.03 -15.77 19.01
CA SER A 22 27.51 -14.83 18.01
C SER A 22 26.71 -13.73 18.71
N LYS A 23 26.75 -12.52 18.17
CA LYS A 23 26.08 -11.35 18.73
C LYS A 23 24.91 -10.93 17.83
N VAL A 24 23.75 -10.69 18.42
CA VAL A 24 22.59 -10.08 17.76
C VAL A 24 22.29 -8.77 18.47
N GLU A 25 22.37 -7.67 17.73
CA GLU A 25 22.07 -6.33 18.21
C GLU A 25 20.81 -5.82 17.52
N VAL A 26 19.96 -5.14 18.27
CA VAL A 26 18.75 -4.50 17.75
C VAL A 26 19.05 -3.02 17.55
N GLU A 27 19.03 -2.55 16.32
CA GLU A 27 19.23 -1.15 15.96
C GLU A 27 17.93 -0.50 15.54
N LEU A 28 17.69 0.76 15.96
CA LEU A 28 16.59 1.56 15.45
C LEU A 28 16.87 1.95 14.01
N ALA A 29 16.09 1.40 13.07
CA ALA A 29 16.26 1.67 11.65
C ALA A 29 15.55 2.97 11.24
N ASN A 30 14.30 3.18 11.66
CA ASN A 30 13.53 4.36 11.31
C ASN A 30 12.37 4.60 12.28
N THR A 31 11.90 5.84 12.38
CA THR A 31 10.73 6.24 13.17
C THR A 31 9.70 6.87 12.25
N TYR A 32 8.48 6.39 12.30
CA TYR A 32 7.36 6.90 11.52
C TYR A 32 6.29 7.44 12.46
N GLU A 33 5.80 8.65 12.20
CA GLU A 33 4.71 9.23 12.96
C GLU A 33 3.36 8.90 12.32
N LEU A 34 2.46 8.37 13.13
CA LEU A 34 1.11 8.04 12.70
C LEU A 34 0.16 9.18 13.08
N ALA A 35 -0.35 9.88 12.09
CA ALA A 35 -1.26 11.00 12.27
C ALA A 35 -2.67 10.68 11.76
N TYR A 36 -3.68 11.14 12.51
CA TYR A 36 -5.07 11.09 12.07
C TYR A 36 -5.34 12.13 10.98
N LYS A 37 -5.99 11.71 9.90
CA LYS A 37 -6.60 12.59 8.89
C LYS A 37 -8.09 12.65 9.16
N LYS A 38 -8.63 13.87 9.23
CA LYS A 38 -10.02 14.14 9.60
C LYS A 38 -10.71 14.86 8.46
N TYR A 39 -11.85 14.34 8.04
CA TYR A 39 -12.67 14.95 7.00
C TYR A 39 -14.08 15.16 7.56
N ARG A 40 -14.71 16.25 7.16
CA ARG A 40 -16.08 16.59 7.57
C ARG A 40 -16.85 17.14 6.38
N LYS A 41 -18.07 16.70 6.26
CA LYS A 41 -19.05 17.19 5.28
C LYS A 41 -20.33 17.51 6.01
N ALA A 42 -21.00 18.59 5.63
CA ALA A 42 -22.32 18.96 6.13
C ALA A 42 -23.30 19.06 4.96
N VAL A 43 -24.51 18.56 5.17
CA VAL A 43 -25.62 18.65 4.23
C VAL A 43 -26.75 19.40 4.92
N THR A 44 -27.27 20.47 4.29
CA THR A 44 -28.32 21.31 4.88
C THR A 44 -29.69 20.65 4.77
N LEU A 45 -30.61 21.05 5.64
CA LEU A 45 -31.99 20.59 5.62
C LEU A 45 -32.65 20.84 4.25
N GLU A 46 -32.39 21.99 3.62
CA GLU A 46 -32.93 22.39 2.33
C GLU A 46 -32.42 21.48 1.20
N ALA A 47 -31.14 21.05 1.28
CA ALA A 47 -30.58 20.11 0.31
C ALA A 47 -31.24 18.74 0.44
N ILE A 48 -31.47 18.26 1.66
CA ILE A 48 -32.16 17.00 1.92
C ILE A 48 -33.62 17.09 1.43
N GLN A 49 -34.31 18.18 1.69
CA GLN A 49 -35.70 18.38 1.26
C GLN A 49 -35.83 18.45 -0.26
N ARG A 50 -34.86 19.05 -0.95
CA ARG A 50 -34.89 19.20 -2.42
C ARG A 50 -34.51 17.92 -3.14
N SER A 51 -33.55 17.16 -2.66
CA SER A 51 -32.93 16.04 -3.37
C SER A 51 -33.23 14.68 -2.74
N GLY A 52 -33.83 14.64 -1.53
CA GLY A 52 -33.99 13.44 -0.74
C GLY A 52 -32.74 13.06 0.04
N PHE A 53 -32.92 12.34 1.15
CA PHE A 53 -31.81 11.95 2.04
C PHE A 53 -30.76 11.09 1.32
N ASP A 54 -31.18 10.12 0.54
CA ASP A 54 -30.28 9.16 -0.10
C ASP A 54 -29.34 9.85 -1.09
N LEU A 55 -29.85 10.75 -1.94
CA LEU A 55 -29.03 11.49 -2.89
C LEU A 55 -28.13 12.51 -2.19
N ALA A 56 -28.65 13.25 -1.21
CA ALA A 56 -27.93 14.33 -0.57
C ALA A 56 -26.84 13.83 0.41
N VAL A 57 -27.07 12.71 1.08
CA VAL A 57 -26.19 12.19 2.13
C VAL A 57 -25.44 10.95 1.67
N SER A 58 -26.13 9.85 1.37
CA SER A 58 -25.52 8.55 1.11
C SER A 58 -24.63 8.54 -0.15
N GLN A 59 -25.12 9.12 -1.25
CA GLN A 59 -24.29 9.20 -2.47
C GLN A 59 -23.09 10.11 -2.30
N ALA A 60 -23.27 11.26 -1.63
CA ALA A 60 -22.16 12.16 -1.36
C ALA A 60 -21.14 11.57 -0.36
N ASP A 61 -21.56 10.74 0.58
CA ASP A 61 -20.65 9.99 1.46
C ASP A 61 -19.84 8.97 0.66
N ASN A 62 -20.49 8.22 -0.24
CA ASN A 62 -19.80 7.26 -1.10
C ASN A 62 -18.74 7.94 -2.00
N GLU A 63 -19.03 9.11 -2.55
CA GLU A 63 -18.04 9.86 -3.34
C GLU A 63 -16.88 10.36 -2.49
N LEU A 64 -17.14 10.84 -1.28
CA LEU A 64 -16.10 11.24 -0.35
C LEU A 64 -15.21 10.06 0.06
N LEU A 65 -15.79 8.88 0.33
CA LEU A 65 -15.06 7.66 0.64
C LEU A 65 -14.18 7.20 -0.54
N LYS A 66 -14.71 7.24 -1.77
CA LYS A 66 -13.92 6.93 -2.98
C LYS A 66 -12.73 7.86 -3.13
N GLN A 67 -12.91 9.17 -2.86
CA GLN A 67 -11.82 10.14 -2.92
C GLN A 67 -10.75 9.87 -1.85
N ILE A 68 -11.16 9.50 -0.62
CA ILE A 68 -10.22 9.13 0.46
C ILE A 68 -9.43 7.88 0.08
N GLN A 69 -10.09 6.85 -0.45
CA GLN A 69 -9.43 5.64 -0.94
C GLN A 69 -8.45 5.94 -2.08
N SER A 70 -8.82 6.84 -3.00
CA SER A 70 -7.92 7.29 -4.07
C SER A 70 -6.69 7.99 -3.52
N ASN A 71 -6.86 8.85 -2.51
CA ASN A 71 -5.74 9.54 -1.87
C ASN A 71 -4.79 8.57 -1.14
N ILE A 72 -5.32 7.50 -0.52
CA ILE A 72 -4.50 6.46 0.12
C ILE A 72 -3.69 5.71 -0.96
N ARG A 73 -4.31 5.34 -2.09
CA ARG A 73 -3.61 4.68 -3.21
C ARG A 73 -2.51 5.57 -3.83
N SER A 74 -2.78 6.88 -3.95
CA SER A 74 -1.77 7.84 -4.43
C SER A 74 -0.61 8.00 -3.44
N ALA A 75 -0.89 8.00 -2.14
CA ALA A 75 0.14 8.03 -1.10
C ALA A 75 1.04 6.78 -1.13
N LEU A 76 0.46 5.60 -1.42
CA LEU A 76 1.24 4.38 -1.66
C LEU A 76 2.23 4.55 -2.81
N VAL A 77 1.77 5.05 -3.96
CA VAL A 77 2.65 5.28 -5.12
C VAL A 77 3.75 6.30 -4.81
N THR A 78 3.40 7.38 -4.11
CA THR A 78 4.37 8.40 -3.69
C THR A 78 5.45 7.80 -2.78
N PHE A 79 5.07 6.92 -1.86
CA PHE A 79 6.01 6.21 -1.00
C PHE A 79 6.91 5.26 -1.82
N LEU A 80 6.34 4.44 -2.70
CA LEU A 80 7.10 3.49 -3.52
C LEU A 80 8.12 4.17 -4.45
N ALA A 81 7.82 5.40 -4.89
CA ALA A 81 8.76 6.21 -5.68
C ALA A 81 10.03 6.62 -4.91
N THR A 82 10.06 6.48 -3.57
CA THR A 82 11.25 6.71 -2.75
C THR A 82 12.17 5.49 -2.68
N GLY A 83 11.79 4.36 -3.28
CA GLY A 83 12.61 3.17 -3.37
C GLY A 83 13.96 3.42 -4.02
N THR A 84 14.99 2.74 -3.54
CA THR A 84 16.37 2.91 -4.03
C THR A 84 16.83 1.79 -4.97
N GLY A 85 16.08 0.68 -5.02
CA GLY A 85 16.31 -0.38 -5.99
C GLY A 85 15.94 0.07 -7.41
N THR A 86 16.64 -0.44 -8.43
CA THR A 86 16.36 -0.11 -9.83
C THR A 86 16.28 -1.37 -10.68
N ALA A 87 15.36 -1.36 -11.66
CA ALA A 87 15.25 -2.42 -12.66
C ALA A 87 14.91 -1.82 -14.04
N THR A 88 15.29 -2.52 -15.09
CA THR A 88 14.99 -2.09 -16.47
C THR A 88 14.90 -3.30 -17.41
N GLY A 89 14.11 -3.17 -18.45
CA GLY A 89 13.99 -4.22 -19.48
C GLY A 89 13.25 -3.72 -20.71
N THR A 90 13.48 -4.37 -21.84
CA THR A 90 12.75 -4.11 -23.08
C THR A 90 11.37 -4.76 -23.00
N GLY A 91 10.33 -3.93 -22.86
CA GLY A 91 8.96 -4.38 -22.60
C GLY A 91 8.70 -4.74 -21.15
N PHE A 92 7.40 -4.85 -20.82
CA PHE A 92 6.94 -5.06 -19.45
C PHE A 92 7.47 -6.36 -18.82
N GLN A 93 7.41 -7.45 -19.55
CA GLN A 93 7.81 -8.77 -19.06
C GLN A 93 9.29 -8.84 -18.67
N ALA A 94 10.19 -8.32 -19.52
CA ALA A 94 11.63 -8.33 -19.25
C ALA A 94 12.00 -7.43 -18.07
N ALA A 95 11.34 -6.26 -17.96
CA ALA A 95 11.56 -5.34 -16.86
C ALA A 95 11.09 -5.92 -15.51
N VAL A 96 9.96 -6.60 -15.48
CA VAL A 96 9.45 -7.30 -14.29
C VAL A 96 10.34 -8.48 -13.91
N ALA A 97 10.86 -9.23 -14.90
CA ALA A 97 11.78 -10.35 -14.66
C ALA A 97 13.12 -9.88 -14.05
N ASP A 98 13.67 -8.74 -14.51
CA ASP A 98 14.88 -8.14 -13.92
C ASP A 98 14.64 -7.71 -12.46
N ALA A 99 13.49 -7.07 -12.20
CA ALA A 99 13.11 -6.70 -10.84
C ALA A 99 12.94 -7.93 -9.92
N TRP A 100 12.26 -8.95 -10.40
CA TRP A 100 12.07 -10.21 -9.68
C TRP A 100 13.42 -10.85 -9.33
N GLY A 101 14.34 -10.97 -10.30
CA GLY A 101 15.66 -11.55 -10.07
C GLY A 101 16.47 -10.80 -9.01
N LYS A 102 16.45 -9.46 -9.04
CA LYS A 102 17.13 -8.61 -8.05
C LYS A 102 16.54 -8.77 -6.65
N LEU A 103 15.20 -8.86 -6.56
CA LEU A 103 14.53 -9.09 -5.28
C LEU A 103 14.83 -10.48 -4.72
N GLN A 104 14.87 -11.52 -5.56
CA GLN A 104 15.25 -12.88 -5.12
C GLN A 104 16.66 -12.90 -4.52
N VAL A 105 17.63 -12.25 -5.15
CA VAL A 105 19.00 -12.15 -4.59
C VAL A 105 19.05 -11.35 -3.31
N LEU A 106 18.29 -10.23 -3.24
CA LEU A 106 18.31 -9.34 -2.07
C LEU A 106 17.68 -9.98 -0.82
N PHE A 107 16.65 -10.81 -1.02
CA PHE A 107 15.88 -11.49 0.03
C PHE A 107 16.14 -13.01 0.08
N GLU A 108 17.29 -13.48 -0.46
CA GLU A 108 17.61 -14.91 -0.54
C GLU A 108 17.53 -15.65 0.80
N ASN A 109 17.89 -14.96 1.90
CA ASN A 109 17.89 -15.52 3.24
C ASN A 109 16.59 -15.27 4.03
N ASP A 110 15.63 -14.56 3.42
CA ASP A 110 14.37 -14.20 4.05
C ASP A 110 13.24 -15.05 3.44
N ALA A 111 12.38 -15.62 4.27
CA ALA A 111 11.15 -16.25 3.78
C ALA A 111 10.19 -15.14 3.33
N THR A 112 9.86 -15.08 2.04
CA THR A 112 9.03 -14.02 1.47
C THR A 112 7.79 -14.58 0.78
N ASP A 113 6.66 -13.85 0.91
CA ASP A 113 5.35 -14.22 0.33
C ASP A 113 5.20 -13.79 -1.15
N GLY A 114 6.29 -13.77 -1.90
CA GLY A 114 6.28 -13.46 -3.32
C GLY A 114 6.42 -11.97 -3.65
N VAL A 115 6.60 -11.71 -4.93
CA VAL A 115 6.84 -10.36 -5.46
C VAL A 115 5.54 -9.70 -5.88
N ILE A 116 5.36 -8.45 -5.47
CA ILE A 116 4.25 -7.58 -5.90
C ILE A 116 4.81 -6.51 -6.83
N VAL A 117 4.14 -6.29 -7.95
CA VAL A 117 4.43 -5.22 -8.91
C VAL A 117 3.23 -4.30 -9.02
N ILE A 118 3.46 -3.00 -8.96
CA ILE A 118 2.43 -1.98 -9.16
C ILE A 118 2.81 -1.16 -10.39
N ALA A 119 1.93 -1.15 -11.41
CA ALA A 119 2.21 -0.53 -12.70
C ALA A 119 1.01 0.25 -13.25
N ASN A 120 1.29 1.10 -14.25
CA ASN A 120 0.25 1.86 -14.94
C ASN A 120 -0.68 0.94 -15.73
N PRO A 121 -2.01 1.15 -15.69
CA PRO A 121 -2.97 0.36 -16.47
C PRO A 121 -2.68 0.33 -17.97
N GLN A 122 -2.10 1.40 -18.55
CA GLN A 122 -1.76 1.44 -19.96
C GLN A 122 -0.62 0.47 -20.32
N ASP A 123 0.40 0.36 -19.47
CA ASP A 123 1.50 -0.58 -19.67
C ASP A 123 1.05 -2.03 -19.47
N ILE A 124 0.20 -2.25 -18.48
CA ILE A 124 -0.45 -3.54 -18.25
C ILE A 124 -1.31 -3.94 -19.44
N SER A 125 -2.12 -3.03 -20.00
CA SER A 125 -3.00 -3.34 -21.14
C SER A 125 -2.23 -3.72 -22.40
N LYS A 126 -1.07 -3.06 -22.65
CA LYS A 126 -0.18 -3.45 -23.74
C LYS A 126 0.33 -4.89 -23.57
N TYR A 127 0.81 -5.21 -22.36
CA TYR A 127 1.26 -6.56 -22.04
C TYR A 127 0.15 -7.60 -22.18
N LEU A 128 -1.05 -7.33 -21.62
CA LEU A 128 -2.18 -8.25 -21.72
C LEU A 128 -2.70 -8.44 -23.14
N GLY A 129 -2.57 -7.42 -23.99
CA GLY A 129 -2.94 -7.50 -25.42
C GLY A 129 -2.05 -8.46 -26.22
N GLU A 130 -0.83 -8.73 -25.72
CA GLU A 130 0.12 -9.67 -26.33
C GLU A 130 0.01 -11.09 -25.77
N GLN A 131 -0.74 -11.28 -24.67
CA GLN A 131 -0.88 -12.55 -23.97
C GLN A 131 -2.27 -13.17 -24.18
N THR A 132 -2.30 -14.49 -24.23
CA THR A 132 -3.54 -15.29 -24.24
C THR A 132 -3.74 -15.96 -22.88
N ASN A 133 -4.98 -15.94 -22.34
CA ASN A 133 -5.39 -16.67 -21.12
C ASN A 133 -4.87 -16.12 -19.77
N ILE A 134 -4.88 -14.81 -19.59
CA ILE A 134 -4.64 -14.21 -18.26
C ILE A 134 -5.98 -13.92 -17.58
N THR A 135 -6.14 -14.42 -16.36
CA THR A 135 -7.30 -14.11 -15.51
C THR A 135 -6.99 -12.94 -14.59
N THR A 136 -7.82 -11.91 -14.63
CA THR A 136 -7.71 -10.75 -13.74
C THR A 136 -8.68 -10.87 -12.57
N GLN A 137 -8.26 -10.35 -11.40
CA GLN A 137 -9.07 -10.24 -10.19
C GLN A 137 -9.07 -8.78 -9.71
N THR A 138 -10.03 -8.42 -8.87
CA THR A 138 -10.12 -7.05 -8.33
C THR A 138 -10.17 -7.09 -6.81
N ALA A 139 -9.28 -6.33 -6.16
CA ALA A 139 -9.29 -6.13 -4.72
C ALA A 139 -8.97 -4.67 -4.39
N PHE A 140 -9.67 -4.09 -3.43
CA PHE A 140 -9.52 -2.69 -2.98
C PHE A 140 -9.54 -1.66 -4.12
N GLY A 141 -10.37 -1.92 -5.15
CA GLY A 141 -10.48 -1.06 -6.34
C GLY A 141 -9.26 -1.08 -7.27
N MET A 142 -8.36 -2.05 -7.10
CA MET A 142 -7.23 -2.30 -8.00
C MET A 142 -7.42 -3.66 -8.67
N THR A 143 -7.16 -3.70 -9.98
CA THR A 143 -7.13 -4.95 -10.74
C THR A 143 -5.74 -5.55 -10.62
N TYR A 144 -5.67 -6.85 -10.34
CA TYR A 144 -4.40 -7.59 -10.28
C TYR A 144 -4.48 -8.90 -11.07
N PHE A 145 -3.35 -9.39 -11.48
CA PHE A 145 -3.17 -10.70 -12.13
C PHE A 145 -1.81 -11.28 -11.78
N GLN A 146 -1.64 -12.55 -12.02
CA GLN A 146 -0.43 -13.28 -11.72
C GLN A 146 0.34 -13.56 -13.02
N THR A 147 1.66 -13.33 -13.01
CA THR A 147 2.54 -13.60 -14.15
C THR A 147 3.18 -15.00 -14.06
N PHE A 148 3.96 -15.35 -15.06
CA PHE A 148 4.69 -16.63 -15.16
C PHE A 148 5.72 -16.89 -14.02
N LEU A 149 6.17 -15.85 -13.31
CA LEU A 149 7.08 -15.95 -12.15
C LEU A 149 6.36 -15.89 -10.79
N ASP A 150 5.06 -16.16 -10.77
CA ASP A 150 4.21 -16.00 -9.57
C ASP A 150 4.19 -14.56 -9.03
N VAL A 151 4.53 -13.59 -9.86
CA VAL A 151 4.49 -12.16 -9.52
C VAL A 151 3.07 -11.65 -9.59
N LYS A 152 2.60 -11.05 -8.52
CA LYS A 152 1.29 -10.39 -8.45
C LYS A 152 1.40 -8.98 -9.01
N VAL A 153 0.77 -8.73 -10.16
CA VAL A 153 0.77 -7.40 -10.80
C VAL A 153 -0.54 -6.67 -10.50
N MET A 154 -0.44 -5.49 -9.92
CA MET A 154 -1.56 -4.63 -9.54
C MET A 154 -1.57 -3.37 -10.39
N SER A 155 -2.76 -2.96 -10.87
CA SER A 155 -2.92 -1.75 -11.65
C SER A 155 -3.16 -0.53 -10.75
N ASN A 156 -2.42 0.55 -10.98
CA ASN A 156 -2.68 1.84 -10.34
C ASN A 156 -2.39 2.99 -11.30
N SER A 157 -3.41 3.80 -11.58
CA SER A 157 -3.33 4.93 -12.53
C SER A 157 -2.43 6.09 -12.06
N SER A 158 -2.07 6.13 -10.77
CA SER A 158 -1.14 7.13 -10.24
C SER A 158 0.33 6.81 -10.56
N VAL A 159 0.63 5.60 -11.05
CA VAL A 159 1.98 5.23 -11.51
C VAL A 159 2.22 5.86 -12.88
N PRO A 160 3.35 6.55 -13.10
CA PRO A 160 3.67 7.09 -14.43
C PRO A 160 3.79 5.98 -15.47
N ALA A 161 3.30 6.23 -16.70
CA ALA A 161 3.46 5.29 -17.80
C ALA A 161 4.95 5.03 -18.10
N GLY A 162 5.31 3.82 -18.43
CA GLY A 162 6.69 3.38 -18.63
C GLY A 162 7.48 3.14 -17.33
N THR A 163 6.81 3.26 -16.17
CA THR A 163 7.40 3.02 -14.85
C THR A 163 6.58 1.99 -14.08
N PHE A 164 7.22 1.21 -13.24
CA PHE A 164 6.56 0.33 -12.28
C PHE A 164 7.33 0.28 -10.97
N TYR A 165 6.67 -0.17 -9.92
CA TYR A 165 7.28 -0.39 -8.60
C TYR A 165 7.17 -1.88 -8.26
N ALA A 166 8.26 -2.46 -7.76
CA ALA A 166 8.29 -3.86 -7.36
C ALA A 166 8.89 -4.01 -5.95
N THR A 167 8.32 -4.89 -5.15
CA THR A 167 8.83 -5.26 -3.83
C THR A 167 8.32 -6.64 -3.45
N VAL A 168 8.86 -7.22 -2.38
CA VAL A 168 8.25 -8.41 -1.77
C VAL A 168 7.14 -8.00 -0.80
N ALA A 169 6.10 -8.85 -0.66
CA ALA A 169 4.94 -8.52 0.14
C ALA A 169 5.30 -8.14 1.57
N ASP A 170 6.17 -8.91 2.21
CA ASP A 170 6.57 -8.73 3.62
C ASP A 170 7.41 -7.48 3.87
N ASN A 171 8.04 -6.94 2.81
CA ASN A 171 8.80 -5.69 2.91
C ASN A 171 7.91 -4.45 3.04
N LEU A 172 6.62 -4.55 2.70
CA LEU A 172 5.70 -3.41 2.69
C LEU A 172 4.71 -3.49 3.84
N ASN A 173 4.83 -2.57 4.78
CA ASN A 173 4.00 -2.51 5.97
C ASN A 173 3.08 -1.29 5.95
N LEU A 174 1.83 -1.50 6.37
CA LEU A 174 0.84 -0.46 6.55
C LEU A 174 0.48 -0.36 8.02
N ALA A 175 0.85 0.75 8.67
CA ALA A 175 0.38 1.08 10.00
C ALA A 175 -0.78 2.07 9.93
N TYR A 176 -1.86 1.80 10.68
CA TYR A 176 -3.00 2.70 10.80
C TYR A 176 -3.50 2.75 12.24
N PRO A 177 -4.08 3.90 12.67
CA PRO A 177 -4.58 4.03 14.03
C PRO A 177 -5.86 3.22 14.22
N ALA A 178 -6.05 2.63 15.37
CA ALA A 178 -7.34 2.06 15.75
C ALA A 178 -8.38 3.18 15.84
N ILE A 179 -9.42 3.10 15.02
CA ILE A 179 -10.50 4.12 14.94
C ILE A 179 -11.65 3.74 15.88
N SER A 180 -11.77 2.47 16.22
CA SER A 180 -12.79 1.95 17.13
C SER A 180 -12.15 1.15 18.27
N GLY A 181 -12.78 1.15 19.44
CA GLY A 181 -12.34 0.42 20.63
C GLY A 181 -11.76 1.30 21.73
N GLY A 182 -11.59 0.74 22.92
CA GLY A 182 -10.94 1.38 24.07
C GLY A 182 -11.52 2.75 24.46
N GLU A 183 -10.66 3.71 24.66
CA GLU A 183 -11.02 5.07 25.09
C GLU A 183 -11.78 5.87 24.00
N ILE A 184 -11.56 5.57 22.71
CA ILE A 184 -12.23 6.25 21.61
C ILE A 184 -13.74 6.01 21.67
N ASN A 185 -14.17 4.77 21.91
CA ASN A 185 -15.59 4.41 21.94
C ASN A 185 -16.34 4.98 23.15
N LYS A 186 -15.63 5.48 24.17
CA LYS A 186 -16.27 6.20 25.29
C LYS A 186 -16.80 7.58 24.89
N ALA A 187 -16.14 8.21 23.91
CA ALA A 187 -16.45 9.58 23.49
C ALA A 187 -17.08 9.65 22.08
N PHE A 188 -16.74 8.71 21.21
CA PHE A 188 -17.12 8.72 19.80
C PHE A 188 -17.70 7.39 19.35
N SER A 189 -18.69 7.45 18.48
CA SER A 189 -19.32 6.28 17.87
C SER A 189 -18.99 6.27 16.36
N PHE A 190 -17.91 5.59 15.98
CA PHE A 190 -17.53 5.40 14.58
C PHE A 190 -17.92 4.00 14.12
N THR A 191 -18.51 3.92 12.92
CA THR A 191 -18.64 2.68 12.16
C THR A 191 -17.42 2.56 11.26
N THR A 192 -16.72 1.44 11.31
CA THR A 192 -15.54 1.19 10.48
C THR A 192 -15.89 0.31 9.29
N ASP A 193 -15.14 0.46 8.20
CA ASP A 193 -15.15 -0.50 7.10
C ASP A 193 -14.53 -1.85 7.53
N ALA A 194 -14.59 -2.85 6.64
CA ALA A 194 -14.07 -4.19 6.93
C ALA A 194 -12.56 -4.22 7.21
N THR A 195 -11.81 -3.20 6.78
CA THR A 195 -10.37 -3.08 7.02
C THR A 195 -10.03 -2.37 8.33
N GLY A 196 -10.99 -1.65 8.93
CA GLY A 196 -10.75 -0.80 10.09
C GLY A 196 -9.97 0.48 9.80
N LEU A 197 -9.65 0.75 8.53
CA LEU A 197 -8.83 1.88 8.08
C LEU A 197 -9.59 3.21 8.07
N VAL A 198 -10.89 3.15 7.79
CA VAL A 198 -11.74 4.32 7.67
C VAL A 198 -12.90 4.19 8.64
N GLY A 199 -13.05 5.18 9.52
CA GLY A 199 -14.21 5.31 10.41
C GLY A 199 -15.12 6.44 9.96
N ILE A 200 -16.43 6.19 9.96
CA ILE A 200 -17.46 7.16 9.60
C ILE A 200 -18.47 7.30 10.74
N THR A 201 -18.91 8.51 10.98
CA THR A 201 -20.01 8.80 11.89
C THR A 201 -20.88 9.92 11.35
N HIS A 202 -22.15 9.87 11.73
CA HIS A 202 -23.13 10.86 11.33
C HIS A 202 -23.73 11.53 12.56
N THR A 203 -23.90 12.85 12.51
CA THR A 203 -24.45 13.64 13.62
C THR A 203 -25.37 14.73 13.08
N ALA A 204 -26.56 14.85 13.65
CA ALA A 204 -27.44 15.98 13.36
C ALA A 204 -26.99 17.22 14.16
N ASP A 205 -26.72 18.33 13.46
CA ASP A 205 -26.49 19.64 14.07
C ASP A 205 -27.79 20.46 14.01
N TYR A 206 -28.55 20.44 15.10
CA TYR A 206 -29.80 21.17 15.22
C TYR A 206 -29.63 22.68 15.29
N THR A 207 -28.44 23.17 15.64
CA THR A 207 -28.18 24.61 15.73
C THR A 207 -28.06 25.26 14.35
N ARG A 208 -27.68 24.47 13.33
CA ARG A 208 -27.53 24.89 11.94
C ARG A 208 -28.48 24.18 10.97
N ALA A 209 -29.35 23.31 11.49
CA ALA A 209 -30.21 22.43 10.69
C ALA A 209 -29.44 21.65 9.61
N ASN A 210 -28.28 21.07 9.98
CA ASN A 210 -27.41 20.31 9.11
C ASN A 210 -27.31 18.85 9.56
N TYR A 211 -27.09 17.98 8.60
CA TYR A 211 -26.67 16.60 8.84
C TYR A 211 -25.20 16.44 8.46
N GLU A 212 -24.37 16.09 9.44
CA GLU A 212 -22.94 16.08 9.32
C GLU A 212 -22.39 14.67 9.24
N THR A 213 -21.49 14.45 8.29
CA THR A 213 -20.68 13.25 8.18
C THR A 213 -19.26 13.58 8.57
N THR A 214 -18.73 12.87 9.57
CA THR A 214 -17.31 12.96 9.95
C THR A 214 -16.63 11.65 9.60
N ILE A 215 -15.49 11.76 8.90
CA ILE A 215 -14.66 10.62 8.52
C ILE A 215 -13.29 10.78 9.17
N LEU A 216 -12.85 9.72 9.81
CA LEU A 216 -11.56 9.60 10.44
C LEU A 216 -10.77 8.50 9.74
N THR A 217 -9.53 8.77 9.37
CA THR A 217 -8.61 7.80 8.79
C THR A 217 -7.17 8.19 9.15
N GLY A 218 -6.23 7.37 8.81
CA GLY A 218 -4.81 7.64 8.91
C GLY A 218 -4.06 6.40 8.51
N ALA A 219 -3.00 6.57 7.74
CA ALA A 219 -2.16 5.47 7.32
C ALA A 219 -0.74 5.95 7.13
N VAL A 220 0.21 5.15 7.55
CA VAL A 220 1.62 5.32 7.25
C VAL A 220 2.11 4.03 6.60
N LEU A 221 2.67 4.19 5.41
CA LEU A 221 3.31 3.13 4.67
C LEU A 221 4.81 3.20 4.92
N PHE A 222 5.42 2.05 5.17
CA PHE A 222 6.87 1.95 5.30
C PHE A 222 7.37 0.61 4.77
N ALA A 223 8.61 0.60 4.29
CA ALA A 223 9.32 -0.61 3.94
C ALA A 223 10.34 -0.94 5.03
N GLU A 224 10.54 -2.21 5.31
CA GLU A 224 11.60 -2.65 6.22
C GLU A 224 12.98 -2.38 5.60
N ARG A 225 13.08 -2.64 4.28
CA ARG A 225 14.26 -2.39 3.47
C ARG A 225 13.89 -1.52 2.28
N LEU A 226 14.39 -0.31 2.23
CA LEU A 226 14.11 0.64 1.16
C LEU A 226 14.82 0.25 -0.15
N ASP A 227 15.94 -0.45 -0.08
CA ASP A 227 16.63 -1.07 -1.21
C ASP A 227 15.86 -2.25 -1.81
N GLY A 228 14.94 -2.85 -1.04
CA GLY A 228 13.98 -3.85 -1.49
C GLY A 228 12.73 -3.26 -2.16
N VAL A 229 12.65 -1.94 -2.32
CA VAL A 229 11.64 -1.27 -3.15
C VAL A 229 12.30 -0.84 -4.45
N ILE A 230 11.95 -1.51 -5.53
CA ILE A 230 12.52 -1.28 -6.87
C ILE A 230 11.65 -0.30 -7.65
N VAL A 231 12.30 0.74 -8.17
CA VAL A 231 11.72 1.63 -9.19
C VAL A 231 12.16 1.12 -10.55
N GLY A 232 11.23 0.51 -11.29
CA GLY A 232 11.51 -0.11 -12.57
C GLY A 232 11.14 0.79 -13.75
N THR A 233 11.90 0.69 -14.84
CA THR A 233 11.64 1.39 -16.10
C THR A 233 11.40 0.39 -17.23
N ILE A 234 10.33 0.59 -18.00
CA ILE A 234 9.96 -0.23 -19.16
C ILE A 234 10.53 0.44 -20.40
N ALA A 235 11.68 -0.04 -20.89
CA ALA A 235 12.28 0.47 -22.12
C ALA A 235 11.46 0.01 -23.35
N GLY A 236 11.35 0.89 -24.36
CA GLY A 236 10.63 0.59 -25.61
C GLY A 236 9.14 0.96 -25.59
N THR A 237 8.61 1.54 -24.50
CA THR A 237 7.24 2.10 -24.42
C THR A 237 7.17 3.58 -24.75
N THR A 238 8.21 4.17 -25.35
CA THR A 238 8.16 5.57 -25.81
C THR A 238 7.02 5.69 -26.81
N GLY A 239 6.00 6.46 -26.43
CA GLY A 239 4.77 6.58 -27.15
C GLY A 239 4.97 6.99 -28.62
N ALA A 240 4.25 6.34 -29.48
CA ALA A 240 3.88 6.86 -30.78
C ALA A 240 2.66 7.76 -30.63
#